data_5ab29f3554d7c90dac05be848db2a95c
#
_entry.id   5ab29f3554d7c90dac05be848db2a95c
#
_cell.length_a   1.000
_cell.length_b   1.000
_cell.length_c   1.000
_cell.angle_alpha   90.00
_cell.angle_beta   90.00
_cell.angle_gamma   90.00
#
_symmetry.space_group_name_H-M   'P 1'
#
loop_
_entity.id
_entity.type
_entity.pdbx_description
1 polymer ?
#
loop_
_entity_poly.entity_id
_entity_poly.type
_entity_poly.pdbx_seq_one_letter_code
_entity_poly.pdbx_strand_id
1 'polypeptide(L)'
;MLDERINRPAGSGAVLLLTGVLALLPAGAAGQQSRAEETAQRQAEKNTRLAPNTPTVGERALTWFESHFTDPDTAYLTFGGIYPSAGFAPGVAARAAVGHARIRGGGAYSIRGYKLAHASLSFPALANDKFEVGVASRWVDATQVPFYGIGTGSIKDDRVNYGLRALQLTGGAAVKPVSWFRIGGGLAWRRLEDREGVGSRPSIDTRHTPATAPGLFSEIRYTEATAFAAVDWRESPGYTRRGGLYSVALSDFRDREDQFSFRQLDVDLRQSIPLLKEHWVVALRGLVQTTMADDGQVIPYHLLPALGGAHTLRGYPDFRFQDRHLMLLTAEYRWLPSRIIDMALFVDAGKVAAARGDLDLNGLTTAWGLGIRFHGPTFTPLRLDVARGKEGIRAHITGSVGF
;
A
#
# COMPACT_ATOMS: atom_id res chain seq x y z
N MET A 1 14.74 8.83 41.83
CA MET A 1 15.46 8.45 43.08
C MET A 1 16.22 7.20 42.76
N LEU A 2 17.57 7.34 42.74
CA LEU A 2 18.68 6.39 42.75
C LEU A 2 18.77 5.42 41.55
N ASP A 3 19.67 5.60 40.60
CA ASP A 3 21.16 5.79 40.59
C ASP A 3 21.90 4.62 41.25
N GLU A 4 22.71 3.93 40.47
CA GLU A 4 24.06 3.42 40.75
C GLU A 4 24.44 2.36 39.72
N ARG A 5 25.33 2.63 38.89
CA ARG A 5 26.79 2.42 38.79
C ARG A 5 27.37 1.34 39.70
N ILE A 6 28.45 0.75 39.17
CA ILE A 6 29.53 -0.05 39.77
C ILE A 6 29.49 -1.52 39.35
N ASN A 7 30.53 -2.21 38.92
CA ASN A 7 31.96 -2.01 38.96
C ASN A 7 32.66 -3.12 38.17
N ARG A 8 33.84 -2.87 37.68
CA ARG A 8 34.83 -3.89 37.30
C ARG A 8 35.47 -4.50 38.53
N PRO A 9 36.10 -5.69 38.43
CA PRO A 9 37.43 -5.77 38.93
C PRO A 9 38.47 -6.26 37.93
N ALA A 10 39.64 -5.70 38.10
CA ALA A 10 40.93 -6.10 37.55
C ALA A 10 41.57 -7.19 38.44
N GLY A 11 42.49 -7.92 37.87
CA GLY A 11 43.44 -8.79 38.55
C GLY A 11 44.34 -9.41 37.49
N SER A 12 45.44 -8.94 37.20
CA SER A 12 46.82 -8.97 37.81
C SER A 12 47.46 -10.32 37.77
N GLY A 13 48.64 -10.35 37.24
CA GLY A 13 49.70 -11.30 37.52
C GLY A 13 50.38 -11.85 36.27
N ALA A 14 51.44 -11.39 35.97
CA ALA A 14 52.86 -11.39 36.34
C ALA A 14 53.63 -12.09 35.25
N VAL A 15 54.57 -11.43 34.60
CA VAL A 15 55.98 -11.18 34.91
C VAL A 15 56.93 -12.24 34.35
N LEU A 16 57.80 -11.75 33.45
CA LEU A 16 59.20 -12.09 33.17
C LEU A 16 59.57 -13.47 32.59
N LEU A 17 60.19 -13.45 31.41
CA LEU A 17 61.62 -13.75 31.29
C LEU A 17 62.21 -13.17 30.00
N LEU A 18 63.25 -12.46 30.22
CA LEU A 18 64.26 -11.91 29.29
C LEU A 18 65.10 -13.01 28.67
N THR A 19 65.49 -12.84 27.46
CA THR A 19 66.91 -12.74 26.97
C THR A 19 66.96 -13.13 25.51
N GLY A 20 67.34 -12.17 24.71
CA GLY A 20 68.48 -12.18 23.79
C GLY A 20 68.43 -13.13 22.60
N VAL A 21 68.17 -12.59 21.42
CA VAL A 21 69.03 -12.78 20.25
C VAL A 21 68.98 -11.51 19.40
N LEU A 22 70.15 -10.91 19.34
CA LEU A 22 70.48 -9.79 18.46
C LEU A 22 70.76 -10.33 17.05
N ALA A 23 70.39 -9.55 16.05
CA ALA A 23 70.87 -9.56 14.67
C ALA A 23 70.44 -10.68 13.74
N LEU A 24 69.41 -10.28 12.96
CA LEU A 24 69.39 -10.43 11.48
C LEU A 24 68.23 -9.55 10.98
N LEU A 25 68.50 -8.28 10.65
CA LEU A 25 67.57 -7.43 9.93
C LEU A 25 67.52 -7.90 8.47
N PRO A 26 66.37 -8.40 7.99
CA PRO A 26 66.20 -8.55 6.56
C PRO A 26 65.94 -7.20 5.94
N ALA A 27 66.65 -6.88 4.88
CA ALA A 27 66.50 -5.67 4.05
C ALA A 27 65.14 -5.52 3.35
N GLY A 28 64.07 -6.04 3.96
CA GLY A 28 62.71 -5.99 3.46
C GLY A 28 61.79 -4.99 4.18
N ALA A 29 62.22 -4.40 5.31
CA ALA A 29 61.35 -3.57 6.12
C ALA A 29 61.13 -2.15 5.52
N ALA A 30 62.06 -1.61 4.76
CA ALA A 30 61.90 -0.30 4.12
C ALA A 30 60.88 -0.30 2.98
N GLY A 31 60.71 -1.43 2.26
CA GLY A 31 59.72 -1.56 1.19
C GLY A 31 58.27 -1.75 1.68
N GLN A 32 58.10 -2.29 2.89
CA GLN A 32 56.76 -2.46 3.48
C GLN A 32 56.27 -1.16 4.14
N GLN A 33 57.14 -0.37 4.74
CA GLN A 33 56.79 0.96 5.27
C GLN A 33 56.39 1.93 4.14
N SER A 34 57.08 1.94 3.01
CA SER A 34 56.77 2.78 1.87
C SER A 34 55.41 2.40 1.22
N ARG A 35 55.06 1.12 1.17
CA ARG A 35 53.72 0.68 0.67
C ARG A 35 52.60 1.03 1.61
N ALA A 36 52.83 0.94 2.91
CA ALA A 36 51.83 1.35 3.92
C ALA A 36 51.60 2.88 3.90
N GLU A 37 52.67 3.68 3.76
CA GLU A 37 52.63 5.12 3.62
C GLU A 37 51.96 5.55 2.30
N GLU A 38 52.28 4.91 1.18
CA GLU A 38 51.60 5.13 -0.12
C GLU A 38 50.14 4.78 -0.08
N THR A 39 49.74 3.70 0.60
CA THR A 39 48.32 3.30 0.77
C THR A 39 47.61 4.27 1.67
N ALA A 40 48.23 4.73 2.74
CA ALA A 40 47.68 5.78 3.64
C ALA A 40 47.55 7.14 2.93
N GLN A 41 48.53 7.54 2.12
CA GLN A 41 48.45 8.74 1.30
C GLN A 41 47.34 8.64 0.24
N ARG A 42 47.24 7.53 -0.47
CA ARG A 42 46.13 7.32 -1.43
C ARG A 42 44.77 7.26 -0.75
N GLN A 43 44.64 6.76 0.48
CA GLN A 43 43.40 6.82 1.26
C GLN A 43 43.13 8.24 1.75
N ALA A 44 44.13 8.99 2.18
CA ALA A 44 43.99 10.41 2.56
C ALA A 44 43.59 11.29 1.36
N GLU A 45 44.21 11.06 0.16
CA GLU A 45 43.83 11.73 -1.07
C GLU A 45 42.41 11.35 -1.54
N LYS A 46 42.01 10.09 -1.38
CA LYS A 46 40.61 9.65 -1.64
C LYS A 46 39.66 10.34 -0.68
N ASN A 47 39.99 10.45 0.61
CA ASN A 47 39.14 11.09 1.60
C ASN A 47 39.03 12.60 1.39
N THR A 48 40.07 13.27 0.87
CA THR A 48 40.01 14.68 0.48
C THR A 48 39.28 14.92 -0.83
N ARG A 49 39.21 13.92 -1.71
CA ARG A 49 38.39 13.95 -2.94
C ARG A 49 36.93 13.53 -2.72
N LEU A 50 36.63 12.86 -1.63
CA LEU A 50 35.25 12.61 -1.20
C LEU A 50 34.73 13.90 -0.59
N ALA A 51 34.29 14.84 -1.43
CA ALA A 51 33.46 15.93 -0.97
C ALA A 51 32.29 15.35 -0.14
N PRO A 52 31.92 15.96 1.00
CA PRO A 52 30.71 15.56 1.71
C PRO A 52 29.58 15.49 0.69
N ASN A 53 28.87 14.37 0.69
CA ASN A 53 27.75 14.19 -0.24
C ASN A 53 26.74 15.32 0.03
N THR A 54 26.88 16.43 -0.69
CA THR A 54 25.91 17.53 -0.62
C THR A 54 24.66 17.03 -1.35
N PRO A 55 23.54 16.82 -0.63
CA PRO A 55 22.33 16.31 -1.24
C PRO A 55 21.93 17.21 -2.40
N THR A 56 21.63 16.62 -3.54
CA THR A 56 21.14 17.33 -4.72
C THR A 56 19.85 18.08 -4.38
N VAL A 57 19.47 19.04 -5.23
CA VAL A 57 18.19 19.77 -5.05
C VAL A 57 17.01 18.78 -4.99
N GLY A 58 17.05 17.71 -5.81
CA GLY A 58 16.04 16.66 -5.78
C GLY A 58 16.03 15.85 -4.49
N GLU A 59 17.19 15.50 -3.96
CA GLU A 59 17.28 14.79 -2.67
C GLU A 59 16.82 15.68 -1.50
N ARG A 60 17.15 16.97 -1.51
CA ARG A 60 16.64 17.94 -0.52
C ARG A 60 15.13 18.11 -0.61
N ALA A 61 14.60 18.24 -1.80
CA ALA A 61 13.14 18.34 -2.01
C ALA A 61 12.43 17.06 -1.54
N LEU A 62 13.00 15.89 -1.81
CA LEU A 62 12.47 14.61 -1.37
C LEU A 62 12.51 14.45 0.15
N THR A 63 13.62 14.79 0.79
CA THR A 63 13.77 14.76 2.26
C THR A 63 12.82 15.76 2.92
N TRP A 64 12.66 16.94 2.33
CA TRP A 64 11.69 17.92 2.80
C TRP A 64 10.26 17.37 2.68
N PHE A 65 9.92 16.74 1.54
CA PHE A 65 8.63 16.10 1.34
C PHE A 65 8.42 14.95 2.33
N GLU A 66 9.43 14.10 2.52
CA GLU A 66 9.40 13.00 3.49
C GLU A 66 9.09 13.50 4.89
N SER A 67 9.84 14.51 5.37
CA SER A 67 9.66 15.07 6.72
C SER A 67 8.30 15.74 6.93
N HIS A 68 7.69 16.31 5.87
CA HIS A 68 6.43 17.05 6.00
C HIS A 68 5.19 16.24 5.62
N PHE A 69 5.33 15.20 4.81
CA PHE A 69 4.17 14.46 4.27
C PHE A 69 4.16 12.97 4.60
N THR A 70 5.31 12.37 4.89
CA THR A 70 5.38 10.93 5.13
C THR A 70 5.46 10.58 6.61
N ASP A 71 6.21 11.34 7.39
CA ASP A 71 6.40 11.14 8.82
C ASP A 71 6.41 12.44 9.64
N PRO A 72 5.42 13.34 9.46
CA PRO A 72 5.35 14.59 10.22
C PRO A 72 5.04 14.33 11.69
N ASP A 73 5.61 15.10 12.59
CA ASP A 73 5.50 14.87 14.04
C ASP A 73 4.11 15.16 14.62
N THR A 74 3.31 16.05 14.01
CA THR A 74 2.03 16.45 14.58
C THR A 74 0.92 16.61 13.55
N ALA A 75 0.97 17.65 12.71
CA ALA A 75 -0.07 17.96 11.72
C ALA A 75 0.55 18.13 10.34
N TYR A 76 -0.13 17.65 9.31
CA TYR A 76 0.37 17.65 7.94
C TYR A 76 -0.74 17.75 6.90
N LEU A 77 -0.36 18.20 5.71
CA LEU A 77 -1.24 18.20 4.55
C LEU A 77 -1.27 16.82 3.90
N THR A 78 -2.43 16.42 3.44
CA THR A 78 -2.65 15.18 2.68
C THR A 78 -3.21 15.49 1.30
N PHE A 79 -2.90 14.64 0.32
CA PHE A 79 -3.41 14.78 -1.04
C PHE A 79 -3.89 13.42 -1.55
N GLY A 80 -5.14 13.35 -2.03
CA GLY A 80 -5.75 12.13 -2.54
C GLY A 80 -6.31 11.19 -1.49
N GLY A 81 -6.73 10.01 -1.91
CA GLY A 81 -7.07 8.90 -1.00
C GLY A 81 -8.47 8.93 -0.37
N ILE A 82 -9.43 9.76 -0.82
CA ILE A 82 -10.80 9.74 -0.27
C ILE A 82 -11.54 8.48 -0.72
N TYR A 83 -11.72 8.31 -2.02
CA TYR A 83 -12.44 7.21 -2.65
C TYR A 83 -12.04 7.17 -4.13
N PRO A 84 -12.09 6.01 -4.81
CA PRO A 84 -11.86 5.98 -6.26
C PRO A 84 -12.72 7.02 -6.99
N SER A 85 -12.19 7.60 -8.05
CA SER A 85 -12.82 8.67 -8.83
C SER A 85 -13.00 10.03 -8.12
N ALA A 86 -12.49 10.22 -6.90
CA ALA A 86 -12.60 11.51 -6.20
C ALA A 86 -11.86 12.66 -6.92
N GLY A 87 -10.87 12.36 -7.75
CA GLY A 87 -9.97 13.36 -8.32
C GLY A 87 -8.99 13.90 -7.27
N PHE A 88 -8.48 15.10 -7.50
CA PHE A 88 -7.58 15.76 -6.56
C PHE A 88 -8.31 16.12 -5.26
N ALA A 89 -7.77 15.70 -4.13
CA ALA A 89 -8.39 15.86 -2.82
C ALA A 89 -7.35 16.34 -1.78
N PRO A 90 -7.24 17.64 -1.55
CA PRO A 90 -6.48 18.18 -0.43
C PRO A 90 -7.14 17.83 0.90
N GLY A 91 -6.33 17.65 1.92
CA GLY A 91 -6.78 17.35 3.26
C GLY A 91 -5.77 17.76 4.31
N VAL A 92 -6.18 17.62 5.56
CA VAL A 92 -5.34 17.81 6.73
C VAL A 92 -5.44 16.58 7.62
N ALA A 93 -4.33 16.19 8.19
CA ALA A 93 -4.29 15.11 9.16
C ALA A 93 -3.35 15.47 10.31
N ALA A 94 -3.58 14.85 11.45
CA ALA A 94 -2.73 14.96 12.61
C ALA A 94 -2.44 13.57 13.18
N ARG A 95 -1.30 13.42 13.83
CA ARG A 95 -0.94 12.24 14.59
C ARG A 95 -0.28 12.61 15.90
N ALA A 96 -0.42 11.73 16.86
CA ALA A 96 0.26 11.80 18.14
C ALA A 96 0.69 10.40 18.56
N ALA A 97 1.84 10.31 19.22
CA ALA A 97 2.31 9.09 19.87
C ALA A 97 2.40 9.35 21.38
N VAL A 98 1.75 8.50 22.17
CA VAL A 98 1.76 8.57 23.63
C VAL A 98 2.08 7.18 24.16
N GLY A 99 3.31 6.97 24.61
CA GLY A 99 3.80 5.65 24.96
C GLY A 99 3.72 4.69 23.76
N HIS A 100 3.01 3.57 23.95
CA HIS A 100 2.75 2.61 22.88
C HIS A 100 1.55 2.95 22.00
N ALA A 101 0.75 3.97 22.37
CA ALA A 101 -0.42 4.38 21.63
C ALA A 101 -0.05 5.30 20.46
N ARG A 102 -0.69 5.08 19.32
CA ARG A 102 -0.64 5.97 18.16
C ARG A 102 -2.05 6.44 17.84
N ILE A 103 -2.24 7.75 17.85
CA ILE A 103 -3.50 8.42 17.52
C ILE A 103 -3.32 9.08 16.16
N ARG A 104 -4.28 8.92 15.27
CA ARG A 104 -4.32 9.60 13.98
C ARG A 104 -5.73 10.09 13.72
N GLY A 105 -5.85 11.26 13.09
CA GLY A 105 -7.13 11.78 12.65
C GLY A 105 -6.94 12.76 11.51
N GLY A 106 -7.97 12.93 10.68
CA GLY A 106 -7.88 13.86 9.57
C GLY A 106 -9.17 13.95 8.77
N GLY A 107 -9.14 14.88 7.83
CA GLY A 107 -10.23 15.08 6.87
C GLY A 107 -9.70 15.58 5.54
N ALA A 108 -10.45 15.31 4.47
CA ALA A 108 -10.14 15.74 3.13
C ALA A 108 -11.41 16.11 2.35
N TYR A 109 -11.23 17.01 1.38
CA TYR A 109 -12.29 17.44 0.48
C TYR A 109 -11.77 17.44 -0.96
N SER A 110 -12.48 16.81 -1.88
CA SER A 110 -12.05 16.73 -3.27
C SER A 110 -12.69 17.78 -4.17
N ILE A 111 -12.04 18.06 -5.30
CA ILE A 111 -12.59 18.91 -6.38
C ILE A 111 -13.92 18.41 -6.94
N ARG A 112 -14.28 17.15 -6.71
CA ARG A 112 -15.55 16.54 -7.09
C ARG A 112 -16.56 16.50 -5.96
N GLY A 113 -16.32 17.21 -4.86
CA GLY A 113 -17.23 17.30 -3.71
C GLY A 113 -17.19 16.09 -2.78
N TYR A 114 -16.25 15.16 -2.95
CA TYR A 114 -16.09 14.04 -2.01
C TYR A 114 -15.53 14.54 -0.69
N LYS A 115 -15.97 13.94 0.40
CA LYS A 115 -15.55 14.27 1.75
C LYS A 115 -15.08 13.04 2.49
N LEU A 116 -14.06 13.20 3.31
CA LEU A 116 -13.53 12.17 4.20
C LEU A 116 -13.30 12.76 5.58
N ALA A 117 -13.68 12.01 6.61
CA ALA A 117 -13.17 12.19 7.96
C ALA A 117 -12.77 10.83 8.52
N HIS A 118 -11.67 10.78 9.27
CA HIS A 118 -11.20 9.54 9.89
C HIS A 118 -10.52 9.82 11.21
N ALA A 119 -10.59 8.84 12.11
CA ALA A 119 -9.83 8.82 13.36
C ALA A 119 -9.43 7.38 13.68
N SER A 120 -8.28 7.20 14.31
CA SER A 120 -7.82 5.89 14.76
C SER A 120 -6.96 5.99 16.01
N LEU A 121 -7.09 4.96 16.85
CA LEU A 121 -6.22 4.69 17.99
C LEU A 121 -5.66 3.28 17.80
N SER A 122 -4.35 3.15 17.85
CA SER A 122 -3.69 1.85 17.66
C SER A 122 -2.51 1.67 18.60
N PHE A 123 -2.26 0.44 18.94
CA PHE A 123 -1.13 -0.05 19.71
C PHE A 123 -0.39 -1.07 18.84
N PRO A 124 0.53 -0.64 17.96
CA PRO A 124 1.11 -1.49 16.92
C PRO A 124 2.21 -2.43 17.45
N ALA A 125 2.66 -2.24 18.70
CA ALA A 125 3.85 -2.89 19.24
C ALA A 125 3.66 -3.21 20.72
N LEU A 126 2.75 -4.12 21.05
CA LEU A 126 2.58 -4.63 22.40
C LEU A 126 3.36 -5.94 22.60
N ALA A 127 3.78 -6.21 23.83
CA ALA A 127 4.49 -7.44 24.23
C ALA A 127 5.66 -7.79 23.28
N ASN A 128 6.62 -6.87 23.15
CA ASN A 128 7.79 -6.99 22.28
C ASN A 128 7.41 -7.18 20.81
N ASP A 129 6.55 -6.31 20.28
CA ASP A 129 6.06 -6.27 18.91
C ASP A 129 5.23 -7.49 18.46
N LYS A 130 4.80 -8.33 19.38
CA LYS A 130 4.04 -9.53 19.05
C LYS A 130 2.54 -9.31 18.90
N PHE A 131 1.99 -8.26 19.50
CA PHE A 131 0.57 -7.97 19.47
C PHE A 131 0.29 -6.57 18.92
N GLU A 132 -0.73 -6.50 18.10
CA GLU A 132 -1.29 -5.26 17.58
C GLU A 132 -2.77 -5.20 17.95
N VAL A 133 -3.23 -4.05 18.43
CA VAL A 133 -4.66 -3.81 18.70
C VAL A 133 -4.98 -2.41 18.22
N GLY A 134 -6.18 -2.21 17.69
CA GLY A 134 -6.59 -0.87 17.28
C GLY A 134 -8.08 -0.75 17.03
N VAL A 135 -8.52 0.51 17.07
CA VAL A 135 -9.88 0.92 16.69
C VAL A 135 -9.77 2.08 15.69
N ALA A 136 -10.71 2.15 14.77
CA ALA A 136 -10.75 3.21 13.78
C ALA A 136 -12.20 3.58 13.44
N SER A 137 -12.41 4.84 13.08
CA SER A 137 -13.63 5.33 12.46
C SER A 137 -13.31 5.96 11.11
N ARG A 138 -14.18 5.78 10.14
CA ARG A 138 -14.06 6.37 8.82
C ARG A 138 -15.44 6.76 8.30
N TRP A 139 -15.59 8.01 7.93
CA TRP A 139 -16.78 8.53 7.27
C TRP A 139 -16.41 9.07 5.90
N VAL A 140 -17.19 8.68 4.89
CA VAL A 140 -17.02 9.11 3.49
C VAL A 140 -18.35 9.58 2.95
N ASP A 141 -18.32 10.66 2.19
CA ASP A 141 -19.41 11.11 1.34
C ASP A 141 -18.89 11.25 -0.09
N ALA A 142 -19.11 10.23 -0.92
CA ALA A 142 -18.71 10.17 -2.32
C ALA A 142 -19.90 10.54 -3.21
N THR A 143 -19.81 11.63 -3.97
CA THR A 143 -20.96 12.26 -4.61
C THR A 143 -21.26 11.79 -6.03
N GLN A 144 -20.26 11.19 -6.74
CA GLN A 144 -20.36 10.85 -8.17
C GLN A 144 -19.54 9.63 -8.53
N VAL A 145 -19.80 8.52 -7.82
CA VAL A 145 -19.15 7.23 -8.06
C VAL A 145 -19.64 6.67 -9.39
N PRO A 146 -18.75 6.26 -10.31
CA PRO A 146 -19.19 5.71 -11.59
C PRO A 146 -19.70 4.29 -11.46
N PHE A 147 -20.75 3.98 -12.21
CA PHE A 147 -21.29 2.65 -12.40
C PHE A 147 -21.54 2.42 -13.89
N TYR A 148 -21.19 1.22 -14.39
CA TYR A 148 -21.29 0.85 -15.81
C TYR A 148 -22.18 -0.37 -16.02
N GLY A 149 -22.85 -0.84 -14.96
CA GLY A 149 -23.56 -2.13 -14.94
C GLY A 149 -22.70 -3.26 -14.41
N ILE A 150 -23.31 -4.44 -14.24
CA ILE A 150 -22.67 -5.64 -13.71
C ILE A 150 -22.21 -6.54 -14.87
N GLY A 151 -21.04 -7.15 -14.72
CA GLY A 151 -20.45 -8.10 -15.67
C GLY A 151 -19.42 -7.49 -16.63
N THR A 152 -18.72 -8.39 -17.34
CA THR A 152 -17.71 -8.01 -18.35
C THR A 152 -18.33 -7.42 -19.62
N GLY A 153 -19.61 -7.68 -19.87
CA GLY A 153 -20.36 -7.17 -21.03
C GLY A 153 -20.87 -5.75 -20.86
N SER A 154 -20.61 -5.08 -19.71
CA SER A 154 -21.03 -3.71 -19.46
C SER A 154 -20.44 -2.74 -20.49
N ILE A 155 -21.23 -1.75 -20.90
CA ILE A 155 -20.87 -0.77 -21.95
C ILE A 155 -20.32 0.50 -21.30
N LYS A 156 -19.18 1.00 -21.81
CA LYS A 156 -18.53 2.22 -21.29
C LYS A 156 -19.44 3.45 -21.35
N ASP A 157 -20.19 3.59 -22.43
CA ASP A 157 -21.03 4.78 -22.66
C ASP A 157 -22.35 4.75 -21.85
N ASP A 158 -22.69 3.61 -21.27
CA ASP A 158 -23.84 3.46 -20.35
C ASP A 158 -23.52 3.94 -18.93
N ARG A 159 -22.37 4.56 -18.75
CA ARG A 159 -21.96 5.11 -17.46
C ARG A 159 -23.00 6.02 -16.85
N VAL A 160 -23.35 5.71 -15.64
CA VAL A 160 -24.12 6.55 -14.71
C VAL A 160 -23.29 6.88 -13.47
N ASN A 161 -23.76 7.82 -12.65
CA ASN A 161 -23.14 8.11 -11.36
C ASN A 161 -24.15 7.82 -10.23
N TYR A 162 -23.63 7.44 -9.07
CA TYR A 162 -24.37 7.40 -7.82
C TYR A 162 -23.59 8.10 -6.71
N GLY A 163 -24.27 8.54 -5.68
CA GLY A 163 -23.65 9.00 -4.44
C GLY A 163 -23.60 7.88 -3.42
N LEU A 164 -22.54 7.81 -2.62
CA LEU A 164 -22.40 6.85 -1.54
C LEU A 164 -21.94 7.55 -0.27
N ARG A 165 -22.74 7.44 0.78
CA ARG A 165 -22.37 7.84 2.14
C ARG A 165 -22.07 6.58 2.96
N ALA A 166 -20.91 6.55 3.58
CA ALA A 166 -20.47 5.39 4.35
C ALA A 166 -19.89 5.83 5.70
N LEU A 167 -20.33 5.21 6.77
CA LEU A 167 -19.72 5.30 8.10
C LEU A 167 -19.30 3.91 8.52
N GLN A 168 -18.05 3.79 8.95
CA GLN A 168 -17.46 2.54 9.42
C GLN A 168 -16.78 2.76 10.76
N LEU A 169 -17.05 1.88 11.71
CA LEU A 169 -16.36 1.77 12.99
C LEU A 169 -15.74 0.38 13.05
N THR A 170 -14.43 0.31 13.24
CA THR A 170 -13.69 -0.96 13.20
C THR A 170 -12.87 -1.13 14.47
N GLY A 171 -12.86 -2.33 15.02
CA GLY A 171 -11.93 -2.78 16.08
C GLY A 171 -11.26 -4.07 15.66
N GLY A 172 -9.97 -4.23 15.93
CA GLY A 172 -9.26 -5.44 15.55
C GLY A 172 -7.99 -5.68 16.33
N ALA A 173 -7.52 -6.91 16.25
CA ALA A 173 -6.28 -7.36 16.85
C ALA A 173 -5.53 -8.32 15.93
N ALA A 174 -4.21 -8.32 16.04
CA ALA A 174 -3.35 -9.26 15.34
C ALA A 174 -2.19 -9.73 16.22
N VAL A 175 -1.70 -10.90 15.91
CA VAL A 175 -0.52 -11.51 16.52
C VAL A 175 0.54 -11.69 15.45
N LYS A 176 1.79 -11.42 15.81
CA LYS A 176 3.00 -11.66 15.03
C LYS A 176 3.85 -12.71 15.74
N PRO A 177 3.60 -14.00 15.53
CA PRO A 177 4.42 -15.06 16.15
C PRO A 177 5.91 -14.93 15.76
N VAL A 178 6.13 -14.53 14.51
CA VAL A 178 7.45 -14.19 13.93
C VAL A 178 7.33 -12.90 13.11
N SER A 179 8.43 -12.22 12.84
CA SER A 179 8.44 -10.88 12.20
C SER A 179 7.79 -10.84 10.81
N TRP A 180 7.80 -11.94 10.10
CA TRP A 180 7.28 -12.06 8.72
C TRP A 180 5.88 -12.69 8.63
N PHE A 181 5.28 -13.15 9.75
CA PHE A 181 3.94 -13.76 9.75
C PHE A 181 3.00 -13.03 10.70
N ARG A 182 1.83 -12.69 10.19
CA ARG A 182 0.79 -11.97 10.91
C ARG A 182 -0.55 -12.67 10.72
N ILE A 183 -1.26 -12.92 11.82
CA ILE A 183 -2.62 -13.45 11.83
C ILE A 183 -3.47 -12.60 12.76
N GLY A 184 -4.70 -12.37 12.37
CA GLY A 184 -5.58 -11.54 13.18
C GLY A 184 -7.00 -11.53 12.69
N GLY A 185 -7.79 -10.65 13.30
CA GLY A 185 -9.17 -10.44 12.92
C GLY A 185 -9.72 -9.16 13.53
N GLY A 186 -10.93 -8.85 13.16
CA GLY A 186 -11.62 -7.65 13.64
C GLY A 186 -13.12 -7.74 13.43
N LEU A 187 -13.78 -6.80 14.07
CA LEU A 187 -15.20 -6.52 13.91
C LEU A 187 -15.38 -5.10 13.41
N ALA A 188 -16.30 -4.90 12.51
CA ALA A 188 -16.70 -3.58 12.06
C ALA A 188 -18.21 -3.45 12.07
N TRP A 189 -18.67 -2.27 12.41
CA TRP A 189 -20.02 -1.82 12.13
C TRP A 189 -19.97 -0.84 10.97
N ARG A 190 -20.84 -1.06 9.97
CA ARG A 190 -20.94 -0.21 8.77
C ARG A 190 -22.36 0.24 8.55
N ARG A 191 -22.53 1.51 8.20
CA ARG A 191 -23.74 2.07 7.64
C ARG A 191 -23.44 2.59 6.25
N LEU A 192 -24.14 2.10 5.26
CA LEU A 192 -24.00 2.45 3.85
C LEU A 192 -25.34 2.97 3.37
N GLU A 193 -25.32 4.11 2.67
CA GLU A 193 -26.47 4.76 2.09
C GLU A 193 -26.07 5.22 0.69
N ASP A 194 -26.62 4.63 -0.34
CA ASP A 194 -26.48 5.11 -1.69
C ASP A 194 -27.63 6.09 -2.03
N ARG A 195 -27.37 6.99 -2.95
CA ARG A 195 -28.28 8.06 -3.34
C ARG A 195 -28.02 8.48 -4.77
N GLU A 196 -28.86 9.37 -5.28
CA GLU A 196 -28.67 9.96 -6.59
C GLU A 196 -27.25 10.53 -6.74
N GLY A 197 -26.65 10.24 -7.88
CA GLY A 197 -25.34 10.76 -8.26
C GLY A 197 -25.46 12.18 -8.78
N VAL A 198 -24.43 13.00 -8.51
CA VAL A 198 -24.33 14.35 -9.07
C VAL A 198 -23.29 14.41 -10.19
N GLY A 199 -23.18 15.56 -10.87
CA GLY A 199 -22.21 15.83 -11.91
C GLY A 199 -22.80 15.76 -13.32
N SER A 200 -21.93 15.67 -14.33
CA SER A 200 -22.32 15.75 -15.75
C SER A 200 -22.90 14.45 -16.34
N ARG A 201 -22.83 13.35 -15.59
CA ARG A 201 -23.37 12.05 -16.03
C ARG A 201 -24.75 11.84 -15.42
N PRO A 202 -25.63 11.08 -16.10
CA PRO A 202 -26.93 10.74 -15.54
C PRO A 202 -26.80 10.05 -14.17
N SER A 203 -27.77 10.25 -13.31
CA SER A 203 -27.88 9.52 -12.05
C SER A 203 -28.29 8.07 -12.31
N ILE A 204 -27.89 7.16 -11.42
CA ILE A 204 -28.07 5.70 -11.57
C ILE A 204 -29.53 5.29 -11.76
N ASP A 205 -30.46 5.96 -11.09
CA ASP A 205 -31.90 5.71 -11.15
C ASP A 205 -32.52 5.99 -12.53
N THR A 206 -31.83 6.75 -13.38
CA THR A 206 -32.29 7.01 -14.76
C THR A 206 -32.18 5.80 -15.69
N ARG A 207 -31.33 4.81 -15.34
CA ARG A 207 -31.02 3.65 -16.20
C ARG A 207 -31.10 2.31 -15.47
N HIS A 208 -31.09 2.33 -14.15
CA HIS A 208 -31.04 1.11 -13.34
C HIS A 208 -32.19 1.07 -12.33
N THR A 209 -32.58 -0.14 -12.00
CA THR A 209 -33.59 -0.48 -10.99
C THR A 209 -32.97 -1.43 -9.97
N PRO A 210 -33.60 -1.74 -8.84
CA PRO A 210 -33.11 -2.73 -7.89
C PRO A 210 -32.84 -4.13 -8.50
N ALA A 211 -33.49 -4.44 -9.63
CA ALA A 211 -33.23 -5.69 -10.36
C ALA A 211 -31.88 -5.70 -11.10
N THR A 212 -31.42 -4.53 -11.60
CA THR A 212 -30.14 -4.38 -12.35
C THR A 212 -29.03 -3.79 -11.50
N ALA A 213 -29.36 -3.19 -10.35
CA ALA A 213 -28.44 -2.70 -9.34
C ALA A 213 -28.99 -3.06 -7.95
N PRO A 214 -28.75 -4.30 -7.46
CA PRO A 214 -29.29 -4.77 -6.19
C PRO A 214 -28.87 -3.88 -5.04
N GLY A 215 -29.79 -3.54 -4.14
CA GLY A 215 -29.55 -2.62 -3.04
C GLY A 215 -29.61 -1.13 -3.41
N LEU A 216 -30.09 -0.79 -4.64
CA LEU A 216 -30.24 0.59 -5.08
C LEU A 216 -31.19 1.38 -4.14
N PHE A 217 -30.65 2.52 -3.60
CA PHE A 217 -31.30 3.41 -2.63
C PHE A 217 -31.73 2.74 -1.32
N SER A 218 -30.98 1.71 -0.92
CA SER A 218 -31.15 1.05 0.37
C SER A 218 -30.15 1.59 1.40
N GLU A 219 -30.62 1.88 2.61
CA GLU A 219 -29.73 2.08 3.76
C GLU A 219 -29.41 0.71 4.34
N ILE A 220 -28.16 0.29 4.24
CA ILE A 220 -27.71 -1.01 4.70
C ILE A 220 -26.81 -0.88 5.91
N ARG A 221 -27.06 -1.70 6.93
CA ARG A 221 -26.28 -1.72 8.18
C ARG A 221 -25.67 -3.08 8.41
N TYR A 222 -24.34 -3.15 8.26
CA TYR A 222 -23.60 -4.38 8.47
C TYR A 222 -22.93 -4.45 9.83
N THR A 223 -22.95 -5.67 10.38
CA THR A 223 -21.89 -6.14 11.27
C THR A 223 -20.97 -7.02 10.44
N GLU A 224 -19.70 -6.65 10.35
CA GLU A 224 -18.69 -7.37 9.60
C GLU A 224 -17.71 -8.03 10.55
N ALA A 225 -17.46 -9.32 10.37
CA ALA A 225 -16.38 -10.04 11.04
C ALA A 225 -15.33 -10.43 10.00
N THR A 226 -14.08 -10.07 10.25
CA THR A 226 -12.96 -10.40 9.35
C THR A 226 -11.91 -11.20 10.09
N ALA A 227 -11.41 -12.28 9.46
CA ALA A 227 -10.22 -13.00 9.85
C ALA A 227 -9.20 -12.92 8.71
N PHE A 228 -7.92 -12.76 9.02
CA PHE A 228 -6.87 -12.67 8.02
C PHE A 228 -5.58 -13.34 8.47
N ALA A 229 -4.78 -13.75 7.48
CA ALA A 229 -3.39 -14.16 7.66
C ALA A 229 -2.54 -13.52 6.56
N ALA A 230 -1.32 -13.12 6.91
CA ALA A 230 -0.38 -12.52 5.98
C ALA A 230 1.05 -12.98 6.26
N VAL A 231 1.79 -13.25 5.19
CA VAL A 231 3.22 -13.50 5.19
C VAL A 231 3.87 -12.33 4.47
N ASP A 232 4.65 -11.52 5.19
CA ASP A 232 5.29 -10.30 4.69
C ASP A 232 6.79 -10.34 4.99
N TRP A 233 7.59 -10.59 3.95
CA TRP A 233 9.06 -10.56 4.04
C TRP A 233 9.67 -9.53 3.09
N ARG A 234 8.91 -8.49 2.77
CA ARG A 234 9.42 -7.36 1.99
C ARG A 234 10.51 -6.64 2.76
N GLU A 235 11.60 -6.29 2.10
CA GLU A 235 12.68 -5.52 2.71
C GLU A 235 12.22 -4.12 3.15
N SER A 236 11.35 -3.49 2.34
CA SER A 236 10.74 -2.19 2.62
C SER A 236 9.31 -2.16 2.08
N PRO A 237 8.28 -2.16 2.94
CA PRO A 237 6.88 -2.10 2.51
C PRO A 237 6.52 -0.86 1.69
N GLY A 238 7.20 0.27 1.92
CA GLY A 238 6.96 1.53 1.22
C GLY A 238 7.68 1.67 -0.13
N TYR A 239 8.73 0.87 -0.36
CA TYR A 239 9.49 0.80 -1.61
C TYR A 239 10.11 -0.59 -1.74
N THR A 240 9.31 -1.56 -2.17
CA THR A 240 9.71 -2.97 -2.22
C THR A 240 10.47 -3.28 -3.50
N ARG A 241 11.71 -3.75 -3.35
CA ARG A 241 12.56 -4.25 -4.44
C ARG A 241 12.79 -5.75 -4.33
N ARG A 242 12.79 -6.27 -3.11
CA ARG A 242 12.96 -7.69 -2.81
C ARG A 242 11.92 -8.14 -1.80
N GLY A 243 11.47 -9.39 -1.94
CA GLY A 243 10.55 -10.01 -1.01
C GLY A 243 9.12 -10.03 -1.50
N GLY A 244 8.21 -10.46 -0.66
CA GLY A 244 6.82 -10.63 -1.01
C GLY A 244 5.87 -10.37 0.14
N LEU A 245 4.62 -10.11 -0.23
CA LEU A 245 3.46 -10.04 0.66
C LEU A 245 2.39 -10.99 0.12
N TYR A 246 2.06 -12.01 0.89
CA TYR A 246 0.98 -12.93 0.58
C TYR A 246 -0.05 -12.85 1.68
N SER A 247 -1.26 -12.46 1.32
CA SER A 247 -2.34 -12.28 2.28
C SER A 247 -3.62 -12.98 1.84
N VAL A 248 -4.35 -13.48 2.82
CA VAL A 248 -5.70 -13.99 2.69
C VAL A 248 -6.57 -13.36 3.77
N ALA A 249 -7.76 -12.92 3.40
CA ALA A 249 -8.75 -12.43 4.33
C ALA A 249 -10.13 -13.02 4.00
N LEU A 250 -10.87 -13.38 5.02
CA LEU A 250 -12.25 -13.81 4.95
C LEU A 250 -13.09 -12.85 5.78
N SER A 251 -14.06 -12.22 5.15
CA SER A 251 -15.01 -11.30 5.79
C SER A 251 -16.42 -11.85 5.67
N ASP A 252 -17.16 -11.81 6.76
CA ASP A 252 -18.57 -12.18 6.87
C ASP A 252 -19.38 -10.91 7.15
N PHE A 253 -20.23 -10.54 6.22
CA PHE A 253 -21.08 -9.35 6.27
C PHE A 253 -22.49 -9.77 6.66
N ARG A 254 -22.95 -9.37 7.83
CA ARG A 254 -24.30 -9.63 8.33
C ARG A 254 -25.11 -8.35 8.26
N ASP A 255 -26.05 -8.32 7.32
CA ASP A 255 -27.03 -7.25 7.21
C ASP A 255 -28.05 -7.35 8.34
N ARG A 256 -28.39 -6.21 8.95
CA ARG A 256 -29.36 -6.16 10.04
C ARG A 256 -30.78 -6.57 9.60
N GLU A 257 -31.12 -6.32 8.35
CA GLU A 257 -32.43 -6.62 7.77
C GLU A 257 -32.48 -7.96 7.03
N ASP A 258 -31.35 -8.67 7.02
CA ASP A 258 -31.18 -10.01 6.46
C ASP A 258 -31.55 -10.12 4.96
N GLN A 259 -31.26 -9.05 4.19
CA GLN A 259 -31.50 -8.99 2.76
C GLN A 259 -30.19 -9.03 1.94
N PHE A 260 -29.09 -8.59 2.52
CA PHE A 260 -27.83 -8.32 1.83
C PHE A 260 -26.62 -8.98 2.50
N SER A 261 -26.82 -10.03 3.28
CA SER A 261 -25.71 -10.76 3.93
C SER A 261 -24.92 -11.58 2.93
N PHE A 262 -23.60 -11.55 3.06
CA PHE A 262 -22.68 -12.28 2.18
C PHE A 262 -21.33 -12.47 2.83
N ARG A 263 -20.52 -13.36 2.28
CA ARG A 263 -19.11 -13.55 2.62
C ARG A 263 -18.22 -13.14 1.47
N GLN A 264 -17.05 -12.64 1.82
CA GLN A 264 -16.02 -12.26 0.85
C GLN A 264 -14.69 -12.89 1.23
N LEU A 265 -14.04 -13.50 0.24
CA LEU A 265 -12.68 -13.99 0.33
C LEU A 265 -11.79 -13.12 -0.57
N ASP A 266 -10.72 -12.59 0.01
CA ASP A 266 -9.68 -11.82 -0.67
C ASP A 266 -8.35 -12.56 -0.59
N VAL A 267 -7.68 -12.76 -1.72
CA VAL A 267 -6.32 -13.32 -1.81
C VAL A 267 -5.47 -12.34 -2.63
N ASP A 268 -4.44 -11.77 -2.03
CA ASP A 268 -3.52 -10.83 -2.69
C ASP A 268 -2.07 -11.32 -2.52
N LEU A 269 -1.48 -11.72 -3.62
CA LEU A 269 -0.12 -12.25 -3.69
C LEU A 269 0.76 -11.25 -4.44
N ARG A 270 1.81 -10.76 -3.80
CA ARG A 270 2.74 -9.78 -4.35
C ARG A 270 4.16 -10.26 -4.18
N GLN A 271 4.94 -10.25 -5.26
CA GLN A 271 6.32 -10.69 -5.25
C GLN A 271 7.20 -9.70 -6.01
N SER A 272 8.30 -9.27 -5.38
CA SER A 272 9.35 -8.48 -6.02
C SER A 272 10.64 -9.31 -6.10
N ILE A 273 11.15 -9.45 -7.30
CA ILE A 273 12.33 -10.26 -7.63
C ILE A 273 13.40 -9.32 -8.20
N PRO A 274 14.48 -9.05 -7.47
CA PRO A 274 15.58 -8.24 -7.98
C PRO A 274 16.36 -9.00 -9.04
N LEU A 275 16.74 -8.28 -10.10
CA LEU A 275 17.59 -8.77 -11.16
C LEU A 275 18.88 -7.93 -11.19
N LEU A 276 20.01 -8.51 -11.57
CA LEU A 276 21.27 -7.80 -11.83
C LEU A 276 21.58 -6.69 -10.81
N LYS A 277 22.03 -7.05 -9.61
CA LYS A 277 22.44 -6.12 -8.53
C LYS A 277 21.35 -5.14 -8.09
N GLU A 278 20.08 -5.56 -8.12
CA GLU A 278 18.93 -4.79 -7.62
C GLU A 278 18.59 -3.51 -8.39
N HIS A 279 19.27 -3.21 -9.50
CA HIS A 279 18.91 -2.06 -10.34
C HIS A 279 17.63 -2.32 -11.16
N TRP A 280 17.25 -3.59 -11.28
CA TRP A 280 16.13 -4.05 -12.07
C TRP A 280 15.29 -4.99 -11.20
N VAL A 281 13.99 -4.81 -11.24
CA VAL A 281 13.06 -5.60 -10.44
C VAL A 281 11.91 -6.08 -11.31
N VAL A 282 11.60 -7.36 -11.23
CA VAL A 282 10.31 -7.88 -11.71
C VAL A 282 9.37 -7.94 -10.52
N ALA A 283 8.27 -7.19 -10.61
CA ALA A 283 7.23 -7.22 -9.61
C ALA A 283 5.98 -7.88 -10.19
N LEU A 284 5.46 -8.87 -9.47
CA LEU A 284 4.29 -9.66 -9.85
C LEU A 284 3.20 -9.51 -8.81
N ARG A 285 1.95 -9.47 -9.25
CA ARG A 285 0.78 -9.50 -8.38
C ARG A 285 -0.29 -10.41 -8.95
N GLY A 286 -0.87 -11.23 -8.08
CA GLY A 286 -2.11 -11.96 -8.31
C GLY A 286 -3.12 -11.55 -7.25
N LEU A 287 -4.30 -11.08 -7.68
CA LEU A 287 -5.40 -10.72 -6.79
C LEU A 287 -6.63 -11.52 -7.20
N VAL A 288 -7.26 -12.17 -6.23
CA VAL A 288 -8.57 -12.82 -6.38
C VAL A 288 -9.48 -12.31 -5.28
N GLN A 289 -10.65 -11.85 -5.67
CA GLN A 289 -11.74 -11.50 -4.75
C GLN A 289 -12.98 -12.27 -5.13
N THR A 290 -13.62 -12.89 -4.18
CA THR A 290 -14.83 -13.69 -4.44
C THR A 290 -15.86 -13.44 -3.36
N THR A 291 -17.07 -13.14 -3.77
CA THR A 291 -18.20 -12.90 -2.88
C THR A 291 -19.24 -14.00 -3.02
N MET A 292 -19.90 -14.33 -1.93
CA MET A 292 -20.93 -15.37 -1.84
C MET A 292 -22.09 -14.83 -1.01
N ALA A 293 -23.20 -14.54 -1.66
CA ALA A 293 -24.44 -14.20 -0.95
C ALA A 293 -24.93 -15.39 -0.15
N ASP A 294 -25.57 -15.14 0.97
CA ASP A 294 -26.31 -16.17 1.70
C ASP A 294 -27.59 -16.55 0.93
N ASP A 295 -28.19 -17.66 1.29
CA ASP A 295 -29.37 -18.20 0.58
C ASP A 295 -30.53 -17.20 0.55
N GLY A 296 -31.04 -16.92 -0.63
CA GLY A 296 -32.10 -15.95 -0.86
C GLY A 296 -31.70 -14.48 -0.78
N GLN A 297 -30.42 -14.18 -0.54
CA GLN A 297 -29.92 -12.82 -0.43
C GLN A 297 -29.13 -12.38 -1.67
N VAL A 298 -28.89 -11.09 -1.79
CA VAL A 298 -28.17 -10.50 -2.91
C VAL A 298 -27.06 -9.58 -2.40
N ILE A 299 -25.99 -9.43 -3.19
CA ILE A 299 -24.88 -8.55 -2.86
C ILE A 299 -25.19 -7.17 -3.45
N PRO A 300 -25.15 -6.09 -2.65
CA PRO A 300 -25.35 -4.73 -3.16
C PRO A 300 -24.33 -4.38 -4.25
N TYR A 301 -24.78 -3.74 -5.32
CA TYR A 301 -23.97 -3.43 -6.49
C TYR A 301 -22.69 -2.65 -6.14
N HIS A 302 -22.77 -1.77 -5.16
CA HIS A 302 -21.64 -0.92 -4.71
C HIS A 302 -20.61 -1.66 -3.82
N LEU A 303 -20.89 -2.92 -3.43
CA LEU A 303 -19.98 -3.80 -2.70
C LEU A 303 -19.40 -4.93 -3.58
N LEU A 304 -19.78 -5.01 -4.83
CA LEU A 304 -19.21 -5.98 -5.76
C LEU A 304 -17.73 -5.72 -6.03
N PRO A 305 -16.88 -6.73 -6.10
CA PRO A 305 -15.51 -6.63 -6.59
C PRO A 305 -15.43 -5.89 -7.93
N ALA A 306 -14.44 -4.99 -8.07
CA ALA A 306 -14.36 -4.11 -9.23
C ALA A 306 -12.95 -4.01 -9.81
N LEU A 307 -12.86 -4.03 -11.14
CA LEU A 307 -11.65 -3.74 -11.92
C LEU A 307 -11.74 -2.37 -12.60
N GLY A 308 -10.57 -1.74 -12.71
CA GLY A 308 -10.36 -0.41 -13.28
C GLY A 308 -9.71 0.53 -12.29
N GLY A 309 -9.08 1.57 -12.82
CA GLY A 309 -8.38 2.57 -12.02
C GLY A 309 -6.92 2.23 -11.70
N ALA A 310 -6.29 3.11 -10.93
CA ALA A 310 -4.85 3.12 -10.70
C ALA A 310 -4.28 1.89 -9.97
N HIS A 311 -5.11 1.14 -9.26
CA HIS A 311 -4.69 0.05 -8.37
C HIS A 311 -5.03 -1.36 -8.88
N THR A 312 -5.75 -1.44 -10.01
CA THR A 312 -6.14 -2.71 -10.61
C THR A 312 -5.84 -2.71 -12.11
N LEU A 313 -6.81 -2.46 -12.96
CA LEU A 313 -6.67 -2.49 -14.42
C LEU A 313 -6.48 -1.05 -14.94
N ARG A 314 -5.23 -0.57 -14.98
CA ARG A 314 -4.86 0.85 -15.17
C ARG A 314 -5.28 1.48 -16.51
N GLY A 315 -5.51 0.69 -17.53
CA GLY A 315 -6.02 1.16 -18.84
C GLY A 315 -7.50 1.54 -18.86
N TYR A 316 -8.21 1.36 -17.73
CA TYR A 316 -9.66 1.54 -17.63
C TYR A 316 -10.03 2.48 -16.48
N PRO A 317 -11.21 3.14 -16.54
CA PRO A 317 -11.68 3.99 -15.44
C PRO A 317 -11.96 3.17 -14.17
N ASP A 318 -11.99 3.85 -13.03
CA ASP A 318 -12.41 3.24 -11.78
C ASP A 318 -13.79 2.56 -11.92
N PHE A 319 -13.94 1.39 -11.32
CA PHE A 319 -15.17 0.59 -11.33
C PHE A 319 -15.68 0.18 -12.73
N ARG A 320 -14.79 0.10 -13.73
CA ARG A 320 -15.22 -0.17 -15.12
C ARG A 320 -15.89 -1.51 -15.28
N PHE A 321 -15.44 -2.54 -14.58
CA PHE A 321 -16.02 -3.87 -14.56
C PHE A 321 -16.28 -4.29 -13.13
N GLN A 322 -17.50 -4.71 -12.84
CA GLN A 322 -17.92 -5.15 -11.50
C GLN A 322 -18.72 -6.45 -11.61
N ASP A 323 -18.42 -7.42 -10.75
CA ASP A 323 -19.21 -8.64 -10.61
C ASP A 323 -18.88 -9.33 -9.28
N ARG A 324 -19.52 -10.45 -8.99
CA ARG A 324 -19.35 -11.23 -7.75
C ARG A 324 -17.93 -11.77 -7.54
N HIS A 325 -17.23 -12.06 -8.62
CA HIS A 325 -15.87 -12.59 -8.56
C HIS A 325 -14.94 -11.78 -9.45
N LEU A 326 -13.69 -11.65 -9.02
CA LEU A 326 -12.66 -10.86 -9.68
C LEU A 326 -11.34 -11.61 -9.66
N MET A 327 -10.60 -11.55 -10.78
CA MET A 327 -9.20 -11.93 -10.86
C MET A 327 -8.41 -10.83 -11.55
N LEU A 328 -7.23 -10.54 -11.01
CA LEU A 328 -6.25 -9.60 -11.59
C LEU A 328 -4.86 -10.21 -11.52
N LEU A 329 -4.13 -10.13 -12.62
CA LEU A 329 -2.72 -10.43 -12.74
C LEU A 329 -2.01 -9.16 -13.18
N THR A 330 -0.91 -8.81 -12.52
CA THR A 330 -0.06 -7.68 -12.91
C THR A 330 1.39 -8.13 -12.95
N ALA A 331 2.09 -7.71 -14.00
CA ALA A 331 3.54 -7.84 -14.10
C ALA A 331 4.15 -6.48 -14.38
N GLU A 332 5.18 -6.11 -13.63
CA GLU A 332 5.94 -4.88 -13.84
C GLU A 332 7.43 -5.20 -13.95
N TYR A 333 8.06 -4.62 -14.94
CA TYR A 333 9.51 -4.54 -15.05
C TYR A 333 9.96 -3.14 -14.67
N ARG A 334 10.71 -3.03 -13.58
CA ARG A 334 11.16 -1.77 -12.99
C ARG A 334 12.67 -1.62 -13.14
N TRP A 335 13.13 -0.40 -13.42
CA TRP A 335 14.57 -0.07 -13.45
C TRP A 335 14.82 1.30 -12.84
N LEU A 336 16.01 1.48 -12.27
CA LEU A 336 16.45 2.72 -11.65
C LEU A 336 17.34 3.52 -12.60
N PRO A 337 16.84 4.54 -13.29
CA PRO A 337 17.70 5.48 -14.02
C PRO A 337 18.44 6.44 -13.09
N SER A 338 17.95 6.68 -11.88
CA SER A 338 18.60 7.53 -10.88
C SER A 338 18.29 7.07 -9.45
N ARG A 339 18.92 7.71 -8.45
CA ARG A 339 18.73 7.36 -7.03
C ARG A 339 17.34 7.66 -6.48
N ILE A 340 16.55 8.48 -7.15
CA ILE A 340 15.24 8.97 -6.70
C ILE A 340 14.13 8.74 -7.71
N ILE A 341 14.44 8.17 -8.87
CA ILE A 341 13.47 7.88 -9.92
C ILE A 341 13.54 6.41 -10.27
N ASP A 342 12.40 5.78 -10.26
CA ASP A 342 12.15 4.43 -10.73
C ASP A 342 11.20 4.49 -11.92
N MET A 343 11.52 3.77 -12.98
CA MET A 343 10.66 3.64 -14.16
C MET A 343 10.11 2.22 -14.24
N ALA A 344 8.96 2.06 -14.82
CA ALA A 344 8.35 0.74 -15.00
C ALA A 344 7.67 0.60 -16.36
N LEU A 345 7.80 -0.58 -16.92
CA LEU A 345 6.89 -1.13 -17.93
C LEU A 345 5.94 -2.09 -17.22
N PHE A 346 4.67 -2.06 -17.55
CA PHE A 346 3.71 -2.96 -16.90
C PHE A 346 2.64 -3.49 -17.84
N VAL A 347 2.12 -4.65 -17.45
CA VAL A 347 0.93 -5.25 -18.03
C VAL A 347 -0.01 -5.65 -16.90
N ASP A 348 -1.27 -5.28 -17.03
CA ASP A 348 -2.37 -5.71 -16.19
C ASP A 348 -3.31 -6.58 -17.02
N ALA A 349 -3.77 -7.68 -16.47
CA ALA A 349 -4.73 -8.59 -17.08
C ALA A 349 -5.75 -9.04 -16.03
N GLY A 350 -7.04 -8.88 -16.28
CA GLY A 350 -8.05 -9.25 -15.31
C GLY A 350 -9.44 -9.48 -15.93
N LYS A 351 -10.29 -10.08 -15.14
CA LYS A 351 -11.70 -10.28 -15.47
C LYS A 351 -12.57 -10.27 -14.21
N VAL A 352 -13.82 -9.96 -14.40
CA VAL A 352 -14.87 -10.20 -13.40
C VAL A 352 -15.79 -11.30 -13.91
N ALA A 353 -16.48 -11.99 -13.03
CA ALA A 353 -17.36 -13.10 -13.39
C ALA A 353 -18.54 -13.24 -12.41
N ALA A 354 -19.67 -13.69 -12.93
CA ALA A 354 -20.85 -14.00 -12.13
C ALA A 354 -20.70 -15.33 -11.38
N ALA A 355 -19.98 -16.29 -11.93
CA ALA A 355 -19.72 -17.57 -11.31
C ALA A 355 -18.22 -17.76 -11.08
N ARG A 356 -17.87 -18.44 -9.96
CA ARG A 356 -16.47 -18.69 -9.59
C ARG A 356 -15.74 -19.55 -10.61
N GLY A 357 -16.45 -20.49 -11.25
CA GLY A 357 -15.88 -21.35 -12.28
C GLY A 357 -15.45 -20.62 -13.55
N ASP A 358 -15.94 -19.40 -13.77
CA ASP A 358 -15.58 -18.57 -14.91
C ASP A 358 -14.30 -17.72 -14.69
N LEU A 359 -13.69 -17.80 -13.49
CA LEU A 359 -12.39 -17.19 -13.20
C LEU A 359 -11.26 -18.04 -13.77
N ASP A 360 -11.15 -18.08 -15.08
CA ASP A 360 -10.06 -18.71 -15.83
C ASP A 360 -9.21 -17.67 -16.58
N LEU A 361 -8.16 -18.12 -17.24
CA LEU A 361 -7.24 -17.26 -17.99
C LEU A 361 -7.77 -16.87 -19.38
N ASN A 362 -8.96 -17.32 -19.78
CA ASN A 362 -9.54 -17.00 -21.06
C ASN A 362 -10.31 -15.67 -21.02
N GLY A 363 -10.20 -14.88 -22.08
CA GLY A 363 -10.97 -13.64 -22.22
C GLY A 363 -10.59 -12.54 -21.23
N LEU A 364 -9.35 -12.53 -20.71
CA LEU A 364 -8.86 -11.48 -19.84
C LEU A 364 -8.87 -10.12 -20.55
N THR A 365 -9.37 -9.12 -19.86
CA THR A 365 -9.21 -7.72 -20.26
C THR A 365 -7.83 -7.24 -19.88
N THR A 366 -7.08 -6.70 -20.85
CA THR A 366 -5.68 -6.32 -20.68
C THR A 366 -5.46 -4.82 -20.80
N ALA A 367 -4.47 -4.34 -20.08
CA ALA A 367 -3.90 -3.01 -20.21
C ALA A 367 -2.37 -3.09 -20.11
N TRP A 368 -1.66 -2.18 -20.74
CA TRP A 368 -0.22 -2.05 -20.64
C TRP A 368 0.18 -0.60 -20.56
N GLY A 369 1.34 -0.29 -20.04
CA GLY A 369 1.73 1.09 -19.88
C GLY A 369 3.13 1.29 -19.31
N LEU A 370 3.39 2.57 -19.07
CA LEU A 370 4.63 3.10 -18.50
C LEU A 370 4.33 3.76 -17.17
N GLY A 371 5.24 3.64 -16.22
CA GLY A 371 5.17 4.31 -14.92
C GLY A 371 6.47 5.00 -14.57
N ILE A 372 6.36 6.16 -13.92
CA ILE A 372 7.47 6.87 -13.27
C ILE A 372 7.12 6.96 -11.79
N ARG A 373 8.07 6.62 -10.95
CA ARG A 373 7.94 6.69 -9.50
C ARG A 373 9.05 7.55 -8.94
N PHE A 374 8.69 8.47 -8.09
CA PHE A 374 9.64 9.21 -7.26
C PHE A 374 9.70 8.49 -5.93
N HIS A 375 10.89 8.09 -5.51
CA HIS A 375 11.05 7.30 -4.29
C HIS A 375 12.18 7.79 -3.41
N GLY A 376 12.01 7.62 -2.11
CA GLY A 376 13.06 7.64 -1.11
C GLY A 376 13.62 6.23 -0.86
N PRO A 377 14.47 6.07 0.13
CA PRO A 377 15.01 4.75 0.49
C PRO A 377 13.94 3.74 0.92
N THR A 378 12.85 4.20 1.54
CA THR A 378 11.85 3.36 2.18
C THR A 378 10.41 3.61 1.73
N PHE A 379 10.17 4.62 0.88
CA PHE A 379 8.81 5.02 0.49
C PHE A 379 8.77 5.61 -0.93
N THR A 380 7.59 5.64 -1.51
CA THR A 380 7.30 6.19 -2.84
C THR A 380 6.23 7.27 -2.72
N PRO A 381 6.59 8.56 -2.62
CA PRO A 381 5.62 9.65 -2.43
C PRO A 381 4.74 9.90 -3.64
N LEU A 382 5.24 9.67 -4.85
CA LEU A 382 4.54 10.00 -6.09
C LEU A 382 4.77 8.93 -7.15
N ARG A 383 3.68 8.51 -7.77
CA ARG A 383 3.66 7.61 -8.91
C ARG A 383 2.81 8.21 -10.03
N LEU A 384 3.35 8.20 -11.23
CA LEU A 384 2.70 8.63 -12.46
C LEU A 384 2.65 7.44 -13.40
N ASP A 385 1.47 6.98 -13.79
CA ASP A 385 1.30 5.90 -14.76
C ASP A 385 0.51 6.39 -15.97
N VAL A 386 0.94 5.98 -17.16
CA VAL A 386 0.17 6.11 -18.40
C VAL A 386 -0.08 4.71 -18.94
N ALA A 387 -1.34 4.36 -19.08
CA ALA A 387 -1.77 3.02 -19.47
C ALA A 387 -2.72 3.06 -20.66
N ARG A 388 -2.62 2.07 -21.54
CA ARG A 388 -3.51 1.85 -22.68
C ARG A 388 -4.30 0.56 -22.46
N GLY A 389 -5.61 0.64 -22.53
CA GLY A 389 -6.55 -0.47 -22.65
C GLY A 389 -7.26 -0.42 -24.01
N LYS A 390 -8.19 -1.36 -24.22
CA LYS A 390 -9.02 -1.36 -25.44
C LYS A 390 -9.89 -0.09 -25.58
N GLU A 391 -10.21 0.57 -24.47
CA GLU A 391 -11.09 1.74 -24.39
C GLU A 391 -10.35 3.08 -24.45
N GLY A 392 -9.04 3.08 -24.70
CA GLY A 392 -8.22 4.28 -24.84
C GLY A 392 -7.04 4.35 -23.89
N ILE A 393 -6.48 5.56 -23.74
CA ILE A 393 -5.34 5.85 -22.88
C ILE A 393 -5.82 6.54 -21.61
N ARG A 394 -5.18 6.21 -20.47
CA ARG A 394 -5.42 6.84 -19.18
C ARG A 394 -4.12 7.21 -18.49
N ALA A 395 -4.15 8.33 -17.79
CA ALA A 395 -3.08 8.75 -16.92
C ALA A 395 -3.56 8.71 -15.45
N HIS A 396 -2.71 8.24 -14.58
CA HIS A 396 -2.96 8.18 -13.14
C HIS A 396 -1.85 8.88 -12.39
N ILE A 397 -2.22 9.64 -11.37
CA ILE A 397 -1.32 10.24 -10.39
C ILE A 397 -1.74 9.69 -9.04
N THR A 398 -0.83 8.97 -8.38
CA THR A 398 -1.08 8.42 -7.05
C THR A 398 0.03 8.82 -6.10
N GLY A 399 -0.36 9.25 -4.89
CA GLY A 399 0.56 9.39 -3.77
C GLY A 399 0.51 8.10 -2.99
N SER A 400 1.54 7.35 -2.98
CA SER A 400 1.85 6.17 -2.21
C SER A 400 2.23 4.92 -3.01
N VAL A 401 2.60 3.93 -2.26
CA VAL A 401 3.08 2.62 -2.64
C VAL A 401 2.20 2.01 -3.72
N GLY A 402 2.77 1.83 -4.88
CA GLY A 402 2.25 0.85 -5.83
C GLY A 402 2.20 -0.52 -5.15
N PHE A 403 1.48 -1.46 -5.76
CA PHE A 403 1.38 -2.79 -5.17
C PHE A 403 2.71 -3.37 -4.78
#